data_80cea424db6a4942fbdda612fb70d5b8
#
_entry.id   80cea424db6a4942fbdda612fb70d5b8
#
_cell.length_a   1.000
_cell.length_b   1.000
_cell.length_c   1.000
_cell.angle_alpha   90.00
_cell.angle_beta   90.00
_cell.angle_gamma   90.00
#
_symmetry.space_group_name_H-M   'P 1'
#
loop_
_entity.id
_entity.type
_entity.pdbx_description
1 polymer ?
#
loop_
_entity_poly.entity_id
_entity_poly.type
_entity_poly.pdbx_seq_one_letter_code
_entity_poly.pdbx_strand_id
1 'polypeptide(L)'
;MPIPLPKFEETSRAAGHRLWQFTYYDADKLCSVILADEDAHTVCVENYTDDWVVTAFGRVLTPTWDDLLEFLEDRCMPRTRAGLRSYLDAIGVDEYNVFDIVQKTGGRMAEDHQWMEVVLS
;
A
#
# COMPACT_ATOMS: atom_id res chain seq x y z
N MET A 1 10.85 18.41 1.72
CA MET A 1 9.49 18.55 2.29
C MET A 1 8.55 17.56 1.63
N PRO A 2 7.81 16.79 2.41
CA PRO A 2 6.79 15.92 1.83
C PRO A 2 5.68 16.75 1.16
N ILE A 3 5.17 16.25 0.05
CA ILE A 3 4.05 16.89 -0.65
C ILE A 3 2.77 16.54 0.11
N PRO A 4 1.89 17.50 0.43
CA PRO A 4 0.60 17.20 1.06
C PRO A 4 -0.26 16.31 0.16
N LEU A 5 -1.04 15.40 0.75
CA LEU A 5 -1.88 14.48 0.00
C LEU A 5 -2.81 15.16 -1.01
N PRO A 6 -3.53 16.24 -0.65
CA PRO A 6 -4.42 16.91 -1.61
C PRO A 6 -3.69 17.43 -2.85
N LYS A 7 -2.48 17.96 -2.67
CA LYS A 7 -1.68 18.46 -3.78
C LYS A 7 -1.17 17.33 -4.67
N PHE A 8 -0.73 16.24 -4.06
CA PHE A 8 -0.28 15.06 -4.79
C PHE A 8 -1.42 14.48 -5.64
N GLU A 9 -2.61 14.34 -5.05
CA GLU A 9 -3.79 13.84 -5.73
C GLU A 9 -4.18 14.73 -6.91
N GLU A 10 -4.21 16.03 -6.69
CA GLU A 10 -4.55 17.01 -7.73
C GLU A 10 -3.58 16.90 -8.92
N THR A 11 -2.29 16.82 -8.65
CA THR A 11 -1.26 16.71 -9.69
C THR A 11 -1.43 15.42 -10.52
N SER A 12 -1.62 14.29 -9.85
CA SER A 12 -1.81 12.99 -10.52
C SER A 12 -3.07 12.96 -11.36
N ARG A 13 -4.17 13.47 -10.85
CA ARG A 13 -5.46 13.50 -11.57
C ARG A 13 -5.41 14.45 -12.76
N ALA A 14 -4.75 15.59 -12.62
CA ALA A 14 -4.58 16.55 -13.72
C ALA A 14 -3.75 15.96 -14.86
N ALA A 15 -2.80 15.08 -14.55
CA ALA A 15 -1.98 14.38 -15.54
C ALA A 15 -2.69 13.16 -16.16
N GLY A 16 -3.85 12.76 -15.63
CA GLY A 16 -4.57 11.58 -16.09
C GLY A 16 -3.92 10.26 -15.67
N HIS A 17 -3.13 10.27 -14.61
CA HIS A 17 -2.41 9.10 -14.13
C HIS A 17 -3.31 8.20 -13.27
N ARG A 18 -2.95 6.91 -13.22
CA ARG A 18 -3.59 5.94 -12.32
C ARG A 18 -3.10 6.23 -10.91
N LEU A 19 -4.05 6.42 -9.98
CA LEU A 19 -3.76 6.78 -8.61
C LEU A 19 -4.28 5.69 -7.67
N TRP A 20 -3.37 5.11 -6.89
CA TRP A 20 -3.72 4.17 -5.83
C TRP A 20 -3.78 4.91 -4.51
N GLN A 21 -4.78 4.60 -3.69
CA GLN A 21 -4.87 5.06 -2.31
C GLN A 21 -4.91 3.86 -1.38
N PHE A 22 -3.99 3.85 -0.42
CA PHE A 22 -3.92 2.84 0.63
C PHE A 22 -4.17 3.52 1.96
N THR A 23 -5.23 3.13 2.64
CA THR A 23 -5.56 3.64 3.97
C THR A 23 -5.20 2.54 4.97
N TYR A 24 -4.14 2.74 5.74
CA TYR A 24 -3.50 1.72 6.57
C TYR A 24 -3.90 1.87 8.03
N TYR A 25 -4.39 0.77 8.61
CA TYR A 25 -4.93 0.72 9.96
C TYR A 25 -4.16 -0.29 10.82
N ASP A 26 -4.13 0.00 12.14
CA ASP A 26 -3.80 -0.99 13.17
C ASP A 26 -5.10 -1.21 13.97
N ALA A 27 -5.72 -2.38 13.79
CA ALA A 27 -7.08 -2.67 14.26
C ALA A 27 -8.07 -1.63 13.71
N ASP A 28 -8.63 -0.77 14.55
CA ASP A 28 -9.55 0.31 14.13
C ASP A 28 -8.88 1.69 14.10
N LYS A 29 -7.57 1.76 14.36
CA LYS A 29 -6.83 3.01 14.41
C LYS A 29 -6.20 3.35 13.07
N LEU A 30 -6.55 4.52 12.53
CA LEU A 30 -5.91 5.02 11.30
C LEU A 30 -4.46 5.39 11.58
N CYS A 31 -3.53 4.81 10.83
CA CYS A 31 -2.09 5.01 11.03
C CYS A 31 -1.43 5.79 9.90
N SER A 32 -1.73 5.45 8.64
CA SER A 32 -1.13 6.12 7.48
C SER A 32 -2.10 6.15 6.31
N VAL A 33 -2.02 7.20 5.49
CA VAL A 33 -2.66 7.24 4.17
C VAL A 33 -1.56 7.41 3.13
N ILE A 34 -1.56 6.53 2.14
CA ILE A 34 -0.53 6.50 1.09
C ILE A 34 -1.22 6.77 -0.24
N LEU A 35 -0.67 7.71 -1.01
CA LEU A 35 -1.05 7.91 -2.40
C LEU A 35 0.11 7.50 -3.29
N ALA A 36 -0.17 6.73 -4.33
CA ALA A 36 0.83 6.23 -5.25
C ALA A 36 0.39 6.48 -6.69
N ASP A 37 1.22 7.22 -7.43
CA ASP A 37 1.01 7.48 -8.86
C ASP A 37 1.71 6.37 -9.64
N GLU A 38 0.93 5.47 -10.26
CA GLU A 38 1.47 4.31 -10.95
C GLU A 38 2.23 4.70 -12.22
N ASP A 39 1.81 5.76 -12.89
CA ASP A 39 2.45 6.18 -14.15
C ASP A 39 3.76 6.94 -13.90
N ALA A 40 3.78 7.78 -12.87
CA ALA A 40 4.97 8.55 -12.51
C ALA A 40 5.93 7.80 -11.58
N HIS A 41 5.49 6.67 -10.98
CA HIS A 41 6.23 5.92 -9.97
C HIS A 41 6.63 6.78 -8.77
N THR A 42 5.69 7.59 -8.29
CA THR A 42 5.88 8.47 -7.13
C THR A 42 4.91 8.11 -6.03
N VAL A 43 5.32 8.39 -4.79
CA VAL A 43 4.57 8.01 -3.58
C VAL A 43 4.54 9.17 -2.62
N CYS A 44 3.40 9.32 -1.93
CA CYS A 44 3.23 10.32 -0.88
C CYS A 44 2.54 9.65 0.31
N VAL A 45 2.97 9.99 1.52
CA VAL A 45 2.40 9.42 2.75
C VAL A 45 2.08 10.51 3.76
N GLU A 46 0.98 10.32 4.49
CA GLU A 46 0.65 11.12 5.66
C GLU A 46 0.37 10.17 6.83
N ASN A 47 1.07 10.37 7.94
CA ASN A 47 0.95 9.56 9.15
C ASN A 47 0.02 10.24 10.15
N TYR A 48 -0.80 9.44 10.85
CA TYR A 48 -1.78 9.92 11.81
C TYR A 48 -1.50 9.42 13.22
N THR A 49 -0.28 8.90 13.45
CA THR A 49 0.18 8.45 14.76
C THR A 49 1.67 8.70 14.88
N ASP A 50 2.14 8.90 16.12
CA ASP A 50 3.57 9.06 16.42
C ASP A 50 4.28 7.72 16.63
N ASP A 51 3.54 6.62 16.58
CA ASP A 51 4.10 5.29 16.76
C ASP A 51 4.68 4.78 15.44
N TRP A 52 6.01 4.84 15.32
CA TRP A 52 6.72 4.43 14.11
C TRP A 52 6.49 2.97 13.72
N VAL A 53 6.22 2.12 14.70
CA VAL A 53 6.07 0.68 14.49
C VAL A 53 4.83 0.37 13.65
N VAL A 54 3.79 1.17 13.79
CA VAL A 54 2.51 0.94 13.10
C VAL A 54 2.31 1.85 11.89
N THR A 55 3.26 2.74 11.57
CA THR A 55 3.18 3.52 10.33
C THR A 55 3.77 2.73 9.16
N ALA A 56 3.28 3.00 7.95
CA ALA A 56 3.64 2.22 6.76
C ALA A 56 5.14 2.22 6.46
N PHE A 57 5.79 3.38 6.60
CA PHE A 57 7.20 3.55 6.23
C PHE A 57 8.08 3.96 7.42
N GLY A 58 7.61 3.73 8.65
CA GLY A 58 8.34 4.11 9.85
C GLY A 58 8.66 5.60 9.85
N ARG A 59 9.93 5.95 9.97
CA ARG A 59 10.37 7.35 10.00
C ARG A 59 10.59 7.98 8.64
N VAL A 60 10.41 7.22 7.56
CA VAL A 60 10.58 7.74 6.19
C VAL A 60 9.34 8.54 5.81
N LEU A 61 9.51 9.85 5.56
CA LEU A 61 8.42 10.76 5.23
C LEU A 61 8.30 11.02 3.73
N THR A 62 9.32 10.64 2.96
CA THR A 62 9.34 10.77 1.49
C THR A 62 9.69 9.42 0.86
N PRO A 63 8.77 8.42 0.97
CA PRO A 63 9.04 7.09 0.44
C PRO A 63 9.18 7.10 -1.07
N THR A 64 9.99 6.19 -1.59
CA THR A 64 10.15 5.95 -3.02
C THR A 64 9.16 4.89 -3.49
N TRP A 65 9.06 4.72 -4.82
CA TRP A 65 8.27 3.62 -5.38
C TRP A 65 8.77 2.25 -4.90
N ASP A 66 10.10 2.08 -4.80
CA ASP A 66 10.66 0.83 -4.28
C ASP A 66 10.31 0.60 -2.80
N ASP A 67 10.28 1.65 -1.99
CA ASP A 67 9.82 1.56 -0.60
C ASP A 67 8.37 1.07 -0.53
N LEU A 68 7.51 1.56 -1.43
CA LEU A 68 6.12 1.13 -1.52
C LEU A 68 6.02 -0.35 -1.91
N LEU A 69 6.77 -0.77 -2.93
CA LEU A 69 6.75 -2.17 -3.36
C LEU A 69 7.19 -3.10 -2.23
N GLU A 70 8.24 -2.74 -1.51
CA GLU A 70 8.73 -3.51 -0.37
C GLU A 70 7.68 -3.59 0.75
N PHE A 71 7.05 -2.47 1.09
CA PHE A 71 5.98 -2.44 2.08
C PHE A 71 4.81 -3.35 1.69
N LEU A 72 4.35 -3.25 0.44
CA LEU A 72 3.23 -4.07 -0.04
C LEU A 72 3.59 -5.55 -0.09
N GLU A 73 4.83 -5.88 -0.52
CA GLU A 73 5.28 -7.27 -0.57
C GLU A 73 5.36 -7.89 0.83
N ASP A 74 5.76 -7.11 1.84
CA ASP A 74 5.75 -7.56 3.23
C ASP A 74 4.34 -7.87 3.74
N ARG A 75 3.31 -7.34 3.10
CA ARG A 75 1.90 -7.60 3.43
C ARG A 75 1.28 -8.68 2.54
N CYS A 76 2.08 -9.40 1.77
CA CYS A 76 1.65 -10.48 0.88
C CYS A 76 2.29 -11.80 1.26
N MET A 77 1.70 -12.91 0.77
CA MET A 77 2.35 -14.21 0.85
C MET A 77 3.67 -14.16 0.06
N PRO A 78 4.79 -14.66 0.61
CA PRO A 78 6.06 -14.66 -0.11
C PRO A 78 5.99 -15.43 -1.44
N ARG A 79 6.67 -14.92 -2.47
CA ARG A 79 6.68 -15.54 -3.80
C ARG A 79 7.22 -16.97 -3.80
N THR A 80 8.12 -17.26 -2.87
CA THR A 80 8.78 -18.57 -2.78
C THR A 80 8.01 -19.59 -1.96
N ARG A 81 6.87 -19.20 -1.40
CA ARG A 81 6.10 -20.09 -0.53
C ARG A 81 5.40 -21.17 -1.33
N ALA A 82 5.45 -22.42 -0.85
CA ALA A 82 4.74 -23.53 -1.46
C ALA A 82 3.23 -23.26 -1.45
N GLY A 83 2.55 -23.64 -2.54
CA GLY A 83 1.11 -23.42 -2.68
C GLY A 83 0.74 -22.02 -3.15
N LEU A 84 1.70 -21.23 -3.60
CA LEU A 84 1.44 -19.87 -4.09
C LEU A 84 0.38 -19.84 -5.20
N ARG A 85 0.45 -20.75 -6.18
CA ARG A 85 -0.52 -20.79 -7.27
C ARG A 85 -1.94 -21.03 -6.76
N SER A 86 -2.11 -21.97 -5.84
CA SER A 86 -3.42 -22.24 -5.24
C SER A 86 -3.95 -21.03 -4.47
N TYR A 87 -3.06 -20.33 -3.75
CA TYR A 87 -3.41 -19.11 -3.02
C TYR A 87 -3.89 -18.02 -3.98
N LEU A 88 -3.15 -17.76 -5.06
CA LEU A 88 -3.52 -16.74 -6.05
C LEU A 88 -4.87 -17.07 -6.71
N ASP A 89 -5.09 -18.33 -7.04
CA ASP A 89 -6.36 -18.79 -7.61
C ASP A 89 -7.52 -18.57 -6.62
N ALA A 90 -7.29 -18.85 -5.35
CA ALA A 90 -8.31 -18.70 -4.32
C ALA A 90 -8.73 -17.24 -4.11
N ILE A 91 -7.82 -16.29 -4.27
CA ILE A 91 -8.14 -14.86 -4.13
C ILE A 91 -8.51 -14.20 -5.47
N GLY A 92 -8.46 -14.95 -6.58
CA GLY A 92 -8.88 -14.46 -7.89
C GLY A 92 -7.85 -13.58 -8.59
N VAL A 93 -6.56 -13.84 -8.36
CA VAL A 93 -5.46 -13.10 -8.99
C VAL A 93 -4.69 -14.02 -9.93
N ASP A 94 -4.51 -13.61 -11.20
CA ASP A 94 -3.88 -14.43 -12.22
C ASP A 94 -2.37 -14.54 -12.03
N GLU A 95 -1.72 -13.44 -11.67
CA GLU A 95 -0.27 -13.37 -11.52
C GLU A 95 0.10 -12.72 -10.19
N TYR A 96 1.34 -12.95 -9.72
CA TYR A 96 1.82 -12.32 -8.51
C TYR A 96 2.04 -10.83 -8.76
N ASN A 97 1.13 -10.02 -8.24
CA ASN A 97 1.18 -8.57 -8.31
C ASN A 97 0.76 -8.02 -6.94
N VAL A 98 1.67 -7.33 -6.26
CA VAL A 98 1.43 -6.88 -4.89
C VAL A 98 0.23 -5.94 -4.77
N PHE A 99 -0.02 -5.08 -5.77
CA PHE A 99 -1.18 -4.19 -5.78
C PHE A 99 -2.48 -4.99 -5.84
N ASP A 100 -2.57 -5.96 -6.74
CA ASP A 100 -3.76 -6.79 -6.88
C ASP A 100 -3.99 -7.66 -5.64
N ILE A 101 -2.92 -8.22 -5.07
CA ILE A 101 -3.02 -9.06 -3.89
C ILE A 101 -3.54 -8.25 -2.70
N VAL A 102 -2.94 -7.09 -2.40
CA VAL A 102 -3.40 -6.28 -1.27
C VAL A 102 -4.80 -5.72 -1.48
N GLN A 103 -5.19 -5.46 -2.72
CA GLN A 103 -6.56 -5.03 -3.02
C GLN A 103 -7.57 -6.13 -2.69
N LYS A 104 -7.22 -7.39 -2.91
CA LYS A 104 -8.08 -8.54 -2.59
C LYS A 104 -8.07 -8.93 -1.12
N THR A 105 -6.91 -8.83 -0.46
CA THR A 105 -6.73 -9.34 0.90
C THR A 105 -6.81 -8.25 1.97
N GLY A 106 -6.68 -6.98 1.59
CA GLY A 106 -6.52 -5.88 2.54
C GLY A 106 -5.16 -5.88 3.24
N GLY A 107 -4.19 -6.63 2.72
CA GLY A 107 -2.86 -6.73 3.32
C GLY A 107 -2.87 -7.36 4.70
N ARG A 108 -3.89 -8.15 5.04
CA ARG A 108 -4.01 -8.77 6.36
C ARG A 108 -3.01 -9.89 6.54
N MET A 109 -2.43 -9.96 7.75
CA MET A 109 -1.49 -11.00 8.14
C MET A 109 -1.97 -11.64 9.44
N ALA A 110 -1.67 -12.93 9.62
CA ALA A 110 -2.08 -13.66 10.83
C ALA A 110 -1.35 -13.19 12.10
N GLU A 111 -0.17 -12.59 11.93
CA GLU A 111 0.72 -12.24 13.04
C GLU A 111 0.41 -10.88 13.67
N ASP A 112 -0.44 -10.07 13.04
CA ASP A 112 -0.73 -8.72 13.55
C ASP A 112 -2.19 -8.32 13.29
N HIS A 113 -2.55 -7.10 13.69
CA HIS A 113 -3.89 -6.54 13.50
C HIS A 113 -3.94 -5.46 12.42
N GLN A 114 -2.91 -5.40 11.59
CA GLN A 114 -2.77 -4.36 10.58
C GLN A 114 -3.45 -4.78 9.28
N TRP A 115 -4.07 -3.80 8.63
CA TRP A 115 -4.77 -4.02 7.37
C TRP A 115 -4.93 -2.68 6.64
N MET A 116 -5.38 -2.72 5.40
CA MET A 116 -5.58 -1.50 4.62
C MET A 116 -6.79 -1.59 3.72
N GLU A 117 -7.37 -0.43 3.44
CA GLU A 117 -8.34 -0.26 2.37
C GLU A 117 -7.58 0.21 1.14
N VAL A 118 -7.89 -0.38 -0.02
CA VAL A 118 -7.18 -0.10 -1.27
C VAL A 118 -8.17 0.38 -2.31
N VAL A 119 -7.93 1.56 -2.86
CA VAL A 119 -8.79 2.16 -3.90
C VAL A 119 -7.92 2.57 -5.07
N LEU A 120 -8.32 2.15 -6.27
CA LEU A 120 -7.69 2.57 -7.53
C LEU A 120 -8.65 3.51 -8.26
N SER A 121 -8.14 4.65 -8.69
CA SER A 121 -8.94 5.61 -9.46
C SER A 121 -8.22 6.16 -10.69
#